data_25f2dc973e9fffa1431f2b2b6b690b6b
#
_entry.id   25f2dc973e9fffa1431f2b2b6b690b6b
#
_cell.length_a   1.000
_cell.length_b   1.000
_cell.length_c   1.000
_cell.angle_alpha   90.00
_cell.angle_beta   90.00
_cell.angle_gamma   90.00
#
_symmetry.space_group_name_H-M   'P 1'
#
loop_
_entity.id
_entity.type
_entity.pdbx_description
1 polymer ?
#
loop_
_entity_poly.entity_id
_entity_poly.type
_entity_poly.pdbx_seq_one_letter_code
_entity_poly.pdbx_strand_id
1 'polypeptide(L)'
;MKSRCERSIFAKTALSAALVAASALGTALPAAAQSGTQTLLIEPDQGMTSIYNLINSAQSTIDMTMYELQDTTAQNDLCNAAARGVTVRVILDVNDEESNNTAAYDQLKDCGVNVEWAWTKYEATHQKTITIDAATSNAQTAIMTLNLTSRYYSTTRDFAAFENDANDISAIETTFNKDFAHATVTPPDGDDLVWSPTNSESSLLAIINNAQTSLLVENEEMSDSAIVEALENAAKNGVSVTVVMTNDDNEYASEFDELADAGVNISTYPDNSTSLYIHAKAIVADYGTSNQVAFVGSENFSSASLTKNRELGLTTTNTSIISGLETTMSSDYSGGTPWSE
;
A
#
# COMPACT_ATOMS: atom_id res chain seq x y z
N MET A 1 86.92 15.22 -29.25
CA MET A 1 86.91 15.97 -27.93
C MET A 1 85.79 15.43 -27.09
N LYS A 2 86.08 15.07 -25.86
CA LYS A 2 85.27 14.39 -24.87
C LYS A 2 83.96 15.15 -24.51
N SER A 3 82.85 14.46 -24.31
CA SER A 3 81.92 14.82 -23.29
C SER A 3 81.01 13.63 -22.88
N ARG A 4 80.89 13.54 -21.62
CA ARG A 4 80.39 12.46 -20.74
C ARG A 4 78.95 12.10 -20.92
N CYS A 5 78.67 10.80 -20.75
CA CYS A 5 77.45 10.13 -20.44
C CYS A 5 76.98 10.46 -19.03
N GLU A 6 75.77 10.94 -18.83
CA GLU A 6 75.09 10.93 -17.55
C GLU A 6 73.84 10.00 -17.63
N ARG A 7 73.85 8.97 -16.79
CA ARG A 7 72.75 8.05 -16.59
C ARG A 7 71.75 8.65 -15.60
N SER A 8 70.52 8.87 -16.11
CA SER A 8 69.37 9.18 -15.26
C SER A 8 68.74 7.88 -14.72
N ILE A 9 68.70 7.74 -13.44
CA ILE A 9 68.05 6.65 -12.68
C ILE A 9 66.56 7.02 -12.56
N PHE A 10 65.66 6.28 -13.23
CA PHE A 10 64.24 6.40 -12.98
C PHE A 10 63.85 5.59 -11.76
N ALA A 11 63.52 6.27 -10.68
CA ALA A 11 62.85 5.65 -9.52
C ALA A 11 61.39 5.36 -9.91
N LYS A 12 61.01 4.08 -9.86
CA LYS A 12 59.61 3.66 -9.96
C LYS A 12 58.95 3.87 -8.62
N THR A 13 58.14 4.92 -8.48
CA THR A 13 57.19 5.08 -7.40
C THR A 13 55.98 4.18 -7.65
N ALA A 14 55.81 3.16 -6.85
CA ALA A 14 54.61 2.34 -6.81
C ALA A 14 53.49 3.14 -6.12
N LEU A 15 52.47 3.51 -6.85
CA LEU A 15 51.25 4.13 -6.32
C LEU A 15 50.34 3.01 -5.81
N SER A 16 50.31 2.81 -4.49
CA SER A 16 49.34 1.94 -3.85
C SER A 16 47.97 2.61 -3.86
N ALA A 17 47.06 2.14 -4.69
CA ALA A 17 45.65 2.52 -4.63
C ALA A 17 45.03 1.85 -3.39
N ALA A 18 44.76 2.62 -2.36
CA ALA A 18 43.92 2.19 -1.24
C ALA A 18 42.45 2.22 -1.71
N LEU A 19 41.87 1.02 -1.84
CA LEU A 19 40.44 0.86 -2.06
C LEU A 19 39.73 1.22 -0.74
N VAL A 20 39.13 2.39 -0.67
CA VAL A 20 38.23 2.76 0.44
C VAL A 20 36.88 2.13 0.13
N ALA A 21 36.61 0.99 0.77
CA ALA A 21 35.27 0.43 0.81
C ALA A 21 34.40 1.38 1.69
N ALA A 22 33.59 2.18 1.04
CA ALA A 22 32.51 2.93 1.72
C ALA A 22 31.43 1.91 2.11
N SER A 23 31.49 1.43 3.36
CA SER A 23 30.34 0.75 3.97
C SER A 23 29.24 1.80 4.14
N ALA A 24 28.23 1.77 3.30
CA ALA A 24 26.97 2.46 3.55
C ALA A 24 26.35 1.83 4.81
N LEU A 25 26.53 2.50 5.95
CA LEU A 25 25.73 2.24 7.14
C LEU A 25 24.31 2.70 6.80
N GLY A 26 23.47 1.77 6.35
CA GLY A 26 22.04 1.98 6.30
C GLY A 26 21.58 2.31 7.73
N THR A 27 21.10 3.51 7.93
CA THR A 27 20.40 3.86 9.16
C THR A 27 19.11 3.05 9.16
N ALA A 28 19.03 2.00 9.99
CA ALA A 28 17.77 1.34 10.28
C ALA A 28 16.79 2.44 10.74
N LEU A 29 15.65 2.53 10.07
CA LEU A 29 14.55 3.36 10.56
C LEU A 29 14.24 2.86 11.97
N PRO A 30 14.13 3.74 12.98
CA PRO A 30 13.68 3.33 14.28
C PRO A 30 12.26 2.77 14.09
N ALA A 31 12.05 1.49 14.40
CA ALA A 31 10.72 0.97 14.54
C ALA A 31 10.03 1.80 15.65
N ALA A 32 9.07 2.64 15.26
CA ALA A 32 8.22 3.29 16.25
C ALA A 32 7.54 2.18 17.05
N ALA A 33 7.46 2.32 18.37
CA ALA A 33 6.78 1.36 19.19
C ALA A 33 5.28 1.48 18.86
N GLN A 34 4.74 0.51 18.14
CA GLN A 34 3.31 0.45 17.83
C GLN A 34 2.50 0.46 19.14
N SER A 35 1.71 1.51 19.34
CA SER A 35 0.97 1.72 20.60
C SER A 35 -0.45 1.14 20.57
N GLY A 36 -0.95 0.76 19.39
CA GLY A 36 -2.30 0.23 19.18
C GLY A 36 -2.38 -1.28 19.00
N THR A 37 -3.61 -1.80 18.96
CA THR A 37 -3.89 -3.17 18.51
C THR A 37 -4.14 -3.15 17.02
N GLN A 38 -3.58 -4.13 16.31
CA GLN A 38 -3.80 -4.29 14.87
C GLN A 38 -4.32 -5.69 14.56
N THR A 39 -5.25 -5.78 13.61
CA THR A 39 -5.77 -7.05 13.09
C THR A 39 -5.91 -6.97 11.57
N LEU A 40 -5.83 -8.13 10.91
CA LEU A 40 -5.91 -8.24 9.44
C LEU A 40 -7.20 -8.93 9.03
N LEU A 41 -7.89 -8.37 8.06
CA LEU A 41 -8.92 -9.04 7.26
C LEU A 41 -8.32 -9.50 5.94
N ILE A 42 -8.68 -10.69 5.50
CA ILE A 42 -8.20 -11.33 4.26
C ILE A 42 -9.40 -11.68 3.39
N GLU A 43 -9.57 -11.01 2.26
CA GLU A 43 -10.57 -11.34 1.25
C GLU A 43 -9.96 -12.19 0.13
N PRO A 44 -10.74 -13.13 -0.41
CA PRO A 44 -12.15 -13.48 -0.16
C PRO A 44 -12.36 -14.41 1.05
N ASP A 45 -11.30 -14.84 1.75
CA ASP A 45 -11.33 -15.99 2.67
C ASP A 45 -12.20 -15.75 3.92
N GLN A 46 -12.27 -14.50 4.41
CA GLN A 46 -12.95 -14.16 5.67
C GLN A 46 -14.28 -13.44 5.49
N GLY A 47 -14.55 -12.88 4.31
CA GLY A 47 -15.77 -12.13 4.01
C GLY A 47 -15.90 -10.80 4.77
N MET A 48 -16.82 -9.97 4.37
CA MET A 48 -16.93 -8.55 4.76
C MET A 48 -17.49 -8.28 6.16
N THR A 49 -17.77 -9.31 6.95
CA THR A 49 -18.43 -9.16 8.26
C THR A 49 -17.70 -8.19 9.19
N SER A 50 -16.36 -8.18 9.18
CA SER A 50 -15.58 -7.30 10.06
C SER A 50 -15.74 -5.82 9.66
N ILE A 51 -15.83 -5.51 8.36
CA ILE A 51 -16.08 -4.14 7.87
C ILE A 51 -17.48 -3.68 8.26
N TYR A 52 -18.52 -4.51 8.06
CA TYR A 52 -19.88 -4.16 8.47
C TYR A 52 -20.00 -3.99 9.98
N ASN A 53 -19.31 -4.83 10.75
CA ASN A 53 -19.27 -4.69 12.21
C ASN A 53 -18.59 -3.39 12.63
N LEU A 54 -17.51 -2.97 11.97
CA LEU A 54 -16.87 -1.68 12.26
C LEU A 54 -17.87 -0.54 12.08
N ILE A 55 -18.54 -0.45 10.93
CA ILE A 55 -19.56 0.59 10.65
C ILE A 55 -20.69 0.55 11.69
N ASN A 56 -21.18 -0.64 11.98
CA ASN A 56 -22.32 -0.82 12.90
C ASN A 56 -21.96 -0.58 14.37
N SER A 57 -20.68 -0.67 14.77
CA SER A 57 -20.21 -0.44 16.13
C SER A 57 -20.04 1.05 16.47
N ALA A 58 -20.01 1.93 15.48
CA ALA A 58 -19.84 3.37 15.67
C ALA A 58 -20.95 3.97 16.54
N GLN A 59 -20.54 4.80 17.50
CA GLN A 59 -21.41 5.43 18.49
C GLN A 59 -21.53 6.95 18.33
N SER A 60 -20.52 7.61 17.75
CA SER A 60 -20.48 9.07 17.64
C SER A 60 -20.16 9.56 16.23
N THR A 61 -19.16 9.00 15.59
CA THR A 61 -18.70 9.45 14.25
C THR A 61 -18.33 8.28 13.34
N ILE A 62 -18.53 8.46 12.04
CA ILE A 62 -17.92 7.66 10.97
C ILE A 62 -17.40 8.64 9.93
N ASP A 63 -16.12 8.54 9.59
CA ASP A 63 -15.48 9.25 8.52
C ASP A 63 -14.90 8.23 7.52
N MET A 64 -15.41 8.26 6.30
CA MET A 64 -15.05 7.32 5.23
C MET A 64 -14.52 8.06 4.02
N THR A 65 -13.39 7.62 3.49
CA THR A 65 -12.95 7.93 2.12
C THR A 65 -12.98 6.65 1.32
N MET A 66 -13.65 6.67 0.17
CA MET A 66 -13.82 5.46 -0.65
C MET A 66 -13.74 5.81 -2.14
N TYR A 67 -12.93 5.03 -2.87
CA TYR A 67 -12.81 5.15 -4.32
C TYR A 67 -14.09 4.68 -5.01
N GLU A 68 -14.52 3.42 -4.79
CA GLU A 68 -15.76 2.88 -5.37
C GLU A 68 -16.66 2.29 -4.27
N LEU A 69 -17.90 2.77 -4.17
CA LEU A 69 -18.91 2.35 -3.19
C LEU A 69 -20.16 1.81 -3.89
N GLN A 70 -20.19 0.53 -4.19
CA GLN A 70 -21.33 -0.16 -4.80
C GLN A 70 -21.94 -1.27 -3.91
N ASP A 71 -21.42 -1.42 -2.68
CA ASP A 71 -21.96 -2.36 -1.70
C ASP A 71 -23.19 -1.77 -1.00
N THR A 72 -24.36 -2.27 -1.34
CA THR A 72 -25.63 -1.84 -0.73
C THR A 72 -25.75 -2.17 0.75
N THR A 73 -25.02 -3.18 1.26
CA THR A 73 -24.98 -3.49 2.69
C THR A 73 -24.24 -2.38 3.44
N ALA A 74 -23.05 -2.00 2.96
CA ALA A 74 -22.28 -0.91 3.53
C ALA A 74 -23.05 0.43 3.47
N GLN A 75 -23.69 0.73 2.34
CA GLN A 75 -24.53 1.93 2.17
C GLN A 75 -25.67 1.95 3.20
N ASN A 76 -26.39 0.84 3.37
CA ASN A 76 -27.46 0.71 4.36
C ASN A 76 -26.94 0.82 5.80
N ASP A 77 -25.77 0.25 6.11
CA ASP A 77 -25.18 0.34 7.43
C ASP A 77 -24.77 1.79 7.78
N LEU A 78 -24.25 2.55 6.83
CA LEU A 78 -23.98 3.99 6.98
C LEU A 78 -25.26 4.79 7.20
N CYS A 79 -26.32 4.52 6.43
CA CYS A 79 -27.64 5.13 6.64
C CYS A 79 -28.23 4.80 8.02
N ASN A 80 -28.11 3.54 8.43
CA ASN A 80 -28.56 3.10 9.74
C ASN A 80 -27.76 3.76 10.87
N ALA A 81 -26.46 3.98 10.70
CA ALA A 81 -25.63 4.72 11.65
C ALA A 81 -26.12 6.18 11.79
N ALA A 82 -26.38 6.87 10.68
CA ALA A 82 -26.94 8.22 10.69
C ALA A 82 -28.31 8.25 11.38
N ALA A 83 -29.18 7.27 11.12
CA ALA A 83 -30.49 7.16 11.77
C ALA A 83 -30.38 6.91 13.29
N ARG A 84 -29.29 6.29 13.77
CA ARG A 84 -28.99 6.14 15.21
C ARG A 84 -28.46 7.43 15.86
N GLY A 85 -28.18 8.47 15.06
CA GLY A 85 -27.64 9.75 15.53
C GLY A 85 -26.11 9.83 15.45
N VAL A 86 -25.44 8.88 14.82
CA VAL A 86 -24.01 8.94 14.50
C VAL A 86 -23.78 10.01 13.43
N THR A 87 -22.78 10.87 13.60
CA THR A 87 -22.36 11.80 12.56
C THR A 87 -21.58 11.04 11.51
N VAL A 88 -22.16 10.87 10.31
CA VAL A 88 -21.53 10.13 9.20
C VAL A 88 -21.12 11.09 8.11
N ARG A 89 -19.83 11.07 7.76
CA ARG A 89 -19.26 11.82 6.62
C ARG A 89 -18.58 10.87 5.64
N VAL A 90 -18.79 11.07 4.36
CA VAL A 90 -18.24 10.21 3.32
C VAL A 90 -17.66 11.06 2.20
N ILE A 91 -16.46 10.73 1.74
CA ILE A 91 -15.84 11.26 0.51
C ILE A 91 -15.87 10.13 -0.52
N LEU A 92 -16.40 10.39 -1.71
CA LEU A 92 -16.41 9.45 -2.85
C LEU A 92 -15.64 10.03 -4.03
N ASP A 93 -14.84 9.20 -4.69
CA ASP A 93 -14.13 9.64 -5.88
C ASP A 93 -15.11 10.07 -6.98
N VAL A 94 -14.74 11.16 -7.67
CA VAL A 94 -15.51 11.77 -8.76
C VAL A 94 -14.75 11.75 -10.09
N ASN A 95 -13.43 11.67 -10.05
CA ASN A 95 -12.66 11.80 -11.28
C ASN A 95 -12.78 10.56 -12.16
N ASP A 96 -12.68 9.39 -11.54
CA ASP A 96 -12.71 8.11 -12.24
C ASP A 96 -14.04 7.37 -12.00
N GLU A 97 -14.64 7.52 -10.80
CA GLU A 97 -15.74 6.68 -10.33
C GLU A 97 -17.08 7.41 -10.18
N GLU A 98 -17.26 8.63 -10.72
CA GLU A 98 -18.53 9.39 -10.61
C GLU A 98 -19.74 8.54 -11.00
N SER A 99 -19.65 7.85 -12.13
CA SER A 99 -20.78 7.06 -12.66
C SER A 99 -21.13 5.86 -11.77
N ASN A 100 -20.14 5.23 -11.18
CA ASN A 100 -20.29 4.08 -10.29
C ASN A 100 -20.75 4.52 -8.89
N ASN A 101 -20.34 5.70 -8.44
CA ASN A 101 -20.62 6.22 -7.11
C ASN A 101 -21.94 7.03 -7.04
N THR A 102 -22.52 7.50 -8.15
CA THR A 102 -23.71 8.37 -8.15
C THR A 102 -24.87 7.78 -7.37
N ALA A 103 -25.17 6.50 -7.53
CA ALA A 103 -26.29 5.86 -6.84
C ALA A 103 -26.05 5.81 -5.30
N ALA A 104 -24.82 5.52 -4.86
CA ALA A 104 -24.45 5.55 -3.45
C ALA A 104 -24.50 6.98 -2.90
N TYR A 105 -23.98 7.95 -3.63
CA TYR A 105 -23.99 9.37 -3.25
C TYR A 105 -25.42 9.84 -2.98
N ASP A 106 -26.34 9.58 -3.91
CA ASP A 106 -27.75 9.98 -3.79
C ASP A 106 -28.42 9.26 -2.61
N GLN A 107 -28.24 7.95 -2.44
CA GLN A 107 -28.79 7.20 -1.30
C GLN A 107 -28.28 7.72 0.04
N LEU A 108 -26.97 7.94 0.17
CA LEU A 108 -26.37 8.44 1.39
C LEU A 108 -26.88 9.84 1.76
N LYS A 109 -26.99 10.71 0.76
CA LYS A 109 -27.53 12.06 0.92
C LYS A 109 -29.00 12.04 1.37
N ASP A 110 -29.82 11.21 0.75
CA ASP A 110 -31.24 11.08 1.05
C ASP A 110 -31.49 10.54 2.47
N CYS A 111 -30.60 9.71 3.02
CA CYS A 111 -30.72 9.19 4.38
C CYS A 111 -30.03 10.06 5.45
N GLY A 112 -29.48 11.23 5.07
CA GLY A 112 -28.93 12.21 6.01
C GLY A 112 -27.45 12.03 6.34
N VAL A 113 -26.72 11.22 5.58
CA VAL A 113 -25.25 11.16 5.59
C VAL A 113 -24.69 12.41 4.93
N ASN A 114 -23.62 12.95 5.48
CA ASN A 114 -22.92 14.10 4.93
C ASN A 114 -21.92 13.59 3.88
N VAL A 115 -22.35 13.41 2.64
CA VAL A 115 -21.54 12.89 1.55
C VAL A 115 -21.07 14.03 0.64
N GLU A 116 -19.78 14.01 0.28
CA GLU A 116 -19.14 14.97 -0.62
C GLU A 116 -18.41 14.21 -1.73
N TRP A 117 -18.38 14.80 -2.92
CA TRP A 117 -17.47 14.39 -3.96
C TRP A 117 -16.05 14.77 -3.59
N ALA A 118 -15.09 13.91 -3.91
CA ALA A 118 -13.68 14.15 -3.64
C ALA A 118 -13.18 15.42 -4.37
N TRP A 119 -12.15 16.03 -3.80
CA TRP A 119 -11.54 17.20 -4.41
C TRP A 119 -10.77 16.82 -5.68
N THR A 120 -11.14 17.40 -6.81
CA THR A 120 -10.53 17.17 -8.14
C THR A 120 -9.11 17.72 -8.30
N LYS A 121 -8.45 18.06 -7.20
CA LYS A 121 -7.03 18.43 -7.16
C LYS A 121 -6.12 17.23 -7.44
N TYR A 122 -6.50 16.05 -6.96
CA TYR A 122 -5.78 14.81 -7.18
C TYR A 122 -6.22 14.18 -8.51
N GLU A 123 -5.37 13.34 -9.12
CA GLU A 123 -5.81 12.60 -10.33
C GLU A 123 -6.99 11.69 -9.98
N ALA A 124 -6.90 10.96 -8.85
CA ALA A 124 -8.00 10.22 -8.24
C ALA A 124 -7.91 10.31 -6.71
N THR A 125 -9.04 10.12 -6.03
CA THR A 125 -9.07 9.81 -4.60
C THR A 125 -9.24 8.32 -4.44
N HIS A 126 -8.10 7.61 -4.54
CA HIS A 126 -8.06 6.14 -4.55
C HIS A 126 -7.93 5.53 -3.15
N GLN A 127 -7.89 6.34 -2.11
CA GLN A 127 -7.91 5.93 -0.71
C GLN A 127 -9.16 5.13 -0.33
N LYS A 128 -9.01 4.10 0.51
CA LYS A 128 -10.09 3.27 1.02
C LYS A 128 -9.94 3.13 2.53
N THR A 129 -10.62 4.01 3.28
CA THR A 129 -10.54 4.04 4.75
C THR A 129 -11.88 4.26 5.40
N ILE A 130 -12.04 3.69 6.58
CA ILE A 130 -13.18 3.92 7.48
C ILE A 130 -12.64 4.17 8.87
N THR A 131 -12.87 5.35 9.42
CA THR A 131 -12.52 5.69 10.81
C THR A 131 -13.79 5.91 11.61
N ILE A 132 -13.89 5.27 12.76
CA ILE A 132 -15.03 5.42 13.66
C ILE A 132 -14.59 6.05 14.98
N ASP A 133 -15.48 6.86 15.56
CA ASP A 133 -15.40 7.35 16.94
C ASP A 133 -14.06 8.01 17.30
N ALA A 134 -13.38 8.67 16.34
CA ALA A 134 -12.01 9.16 16.40
C ALA A 134 -11.64 9.97 17.63
N ALA A 135 -12.62 10.68 18.25
CA ALA A 135 -12.41 11.50 19.43
C ALA A 135 -12.67 10.76 20.76
N THR A 136 -12.84 9.45 20.73
CA THR A 136 -13.23 8.64 21.90
C THR A 136 -12.25 7.51 22.18
N SER A 137 -12.41 6.81 23.28
CA SER A 137 -11.64 5.60 23.59
C SER A 137 -12.01 4.39 22.71
N ASN A 138 -13.07 4.50 21.89
CA ASN A 138 -13.50 3.46 20.96
C ASN A 138 -13.01 3.72 19.53
N ALA A 139 -12.12 4.69 19.36
CA ALA A 139 -11.56 5.05 18.08
C ALA A 139 -10.92 3.83 17.40
N GLN A 140 -11.29 3.60 16.15
CA GLN A 140 -10.72 2.54 15.30
C GLN A 140 -10.73 2.98 13.84
N THR A 141 -9.74 2.56 13.10
CA THR A 141 -9.69 2.75 11.64
C THR A 141 -9.47 1.43 10.91
N ALA A 142 -10.00 1.34 9.71
CA ALA A 142 -9.66 0.30 8.72
C ALA A 142 -8.97 0.98 7.54
N ILE A 143 -7.75 0.54 7.22
CA ILE A 143 -6.97 0.94 6.03
C ILE A 143 -6.99 -0.26 5.09
N MET A 144 -7.48 -0.06 3.86
CA MET A 144 -7.91 -1.17 3.01
C MET A 144 -7.26 -1.10 1.63
N THR A 145 -7.02 -2.27 1.05
CA THR A 145 -6.73 -2.38 -0.39
C THR A 145 -8.01 -2.40 -1.22
N LEU A 146 -9.11 -2.90 -0.64
CA LEU A 146 -10.38 -3.19 -1.30
C LEU A 146 -11.29 -1.95 -1.44
N ASN A 147 -12.03 -1.92 -2.54
CA ASN A 147 -13.22 -1.09 -2.69
C ASN A 147 -14.42 -1.72 -1.99
N LEU A 148 -15.45 -0.92 -1.66
CA LEU A 148 -16.72 -1.47 -1.20
C LEU A 148 -17.65 -1.76 -2.40
N THR A 149 -17.28 -2.77 -3.17
CA THR A 149 -17.93 -3.20 -4.42
C THR A 149 -18.22 -4.68 -4.39
N SER A 150 -19.43 -5.03 -3.95
CA SER A 150 -19.81 -6.40 -3.58
C SER A 150 -19.69 -7.45 -4.69
N ARG A 151 -19.71 -7.02 -5.95
CA ARG A 151 -19.55 -7.93 -7.11
C ARG A 151 -18.18 -8.62 -7.15
N TYR A 152 -17.16 -8.08 -6.49
CA TYR A 152 -15.79 -8.56 -6.54
C TYR A 152 -15.37 -9.39 -5.31
N TYR A 153 -16.07 -9.29 -4.16
CA TYR A 153 -15.64 -9.87 -2.90
C TYR A 153 -15.34 -11.38 -2.94
N SER A 154 -15.97 -12.15 -3.82
CA SER A 154 -15.77 -13.60 -3.88
C SER A 154 -14.58 -14.04 -4.73
N THR A 155 -13.98 -13.15 -5.49
CA THR A 155 -12.95 -13.48 -6.50
C THR A 155 -11.70 -12.61 -6.41
N THR A 156 -11.69 -11.60 -5.55
CA THR A 156 -10.60 -10.64 -5.49
C THR A 156 -9.79 -10.83 -4.21
N ARG A 157 -8.47 -10.95 -4.34
CA ARG A 157 -7.55 -10.88 -3.21
C ARG A 157 -7.40 -9.44 -2.77
N ASP A 158 -7.79 -9.21 -1.53
CA ASP A 158 -7.66 -7.92 -0.87
C ASP A 158 -7.38 -8.08 0.62
N PHE A 159 -6.89 -7.00 1.23
CA PHE A 159 -6.60 -6.93 2.66
C PHE A 159 -7.19 -5.68 3.29
N ALA A 160 -7.51 -5.76 4.59
CA ALA A 160 -7.79 -4.59 5.41
C ALA A 160 -7.04 -4.71 6.74
N ALA A 161 -6.26 -3.70 7.08
CA ALA A 161 -5.66 -3.55 8.39
C ALA A 161 -6.58 -2.70 9.27
N PHE A 162 -7.01 -3.25 10.40
CA PHE A 162 -7.73 -2.52 11.43
C PHE A 162 -6.75 -2.12 12.52
N GLU A 163 -6.81 -0.89 12.97
CA GLU A 163 -5.99 -0.41 14.05
C GLU A 163 -6.69 0.63 14.92
N ASN A 164 -6.10 0.90 16.09
CA ASN A 164 -6.56 1.93 17.02
C ASN A 164 -5.42 2.79 17.57
N ASP A 165 -4.35 2.96 16.80
CA ASP A 165 -3.31 3.89 17.16
C ASP A 165 -3.83 5.33 17.13
N ALA A 166 -3.61 6.07 18.24
CA ALA A 166 -4.18 7.39 18.40
C ALA A 166 -3.47 8.46 17.51
N ASN A 167 -2.19 8.28 17.20
CA ASN A 167 -1.45 9.22 16.37
C ASN A 167 -1.85 9.05 14.92
N ASP A 168 -2.00 7.81 14.45
CA ASP A 168 -2.44 7.51 13.09
C ASP A 168 -3.89 7.96 12.87
N ILE A 169 -4.80 7.63 13.79
CA ILE A 169 -6.19 8.11 13.72
C ILE A 169 -6.23 9.64 13.69
N SER A 170 -5.43 10.33 14.52
CA SER A 170 -5.37 11.79 14.51
C SER A 170 -4.84 12.37 13.18
N ALA A 171 -3.87 11.70 12.55
CA ALA A 171 -3.33 12.08 11.25
C ALA A 171 -4.36 11.85 10.13
N ILE A 172 -5.06 10.71 10.14
CA ILE A 172 -6.14 10.39 9.21
C ILE A 172 -7.26 11.44 9.31
N GLU A 173 -7.73 11.74 10.51
CA GLU A 173 -8.77 12.74 10.74
C GLU A 173 -8.37 14.15 10.33
N THR A 174 -7.11 14.54 10.58
CA THR A 174 -6.57 15.82 10.15
C THR A 174 -6.62 15.95 8.63
N THR A 175 -6.25 14.90 7.92
CA THR A 175 -6.27 14.84 6.46
C THR A 175 -7.69 14.81 5.93
N PHE A 176 -8.53 13.91 6.47
CA PHE A 176 -9.93 13.77 6.09
C PHE A 176 -10.70 15.10 6.20
N ASN A 177 -10.55 15.81 7.32
CA ASN A 177 -11.23 17.10 7.53
C ASN A 177 -10.85 18.15 6.48
N LYS A 178 -9.63 18.11 5.97
CA LYS A 178 -9.16 19.01 4.91
C LYS A 178 -9.65 18.60 3.54
N ASP A 179 -9.55 17.31 3.24
CA ASP A 179 -10.01 16.77 1.96
C ASP A 179 -11.54 16.93 1.83
N PHE A 180 -12.31 16.70 2.90
CA PHE A 180 -13.75 16.93 2.95
C PHE A 180 -14.14 18.39 2.74
N ALA A 181 -13.31 19.32 3.19
CA ALA A 181 -13.51 20.76 3.02
C ALA A 181 -12.87 21.30 1.71
N HIS A 182 -12.33 20.46 0.84
CA HIS A 182 -11.55 20.84 -0.35
C HIS A 182 -10.44 21.85 -0.02
N ALA A 183 -9.74 21.62 1.08
CA ALA A 183 -8.70 22.49 1.57
C ALA A 183 -7.32 21.79 1.52
N THR A 184 -6.29 22.55 1.22
CA THR A 184 -4.92 22.03 1.15
C THR A 184 -4.47 21.48 2.50
N VAL A 185 -3.83 20.32 2.44
CA VAL A 185 -3.17 19.68 3.58
C VAL A 185 -1.85 19.03 3.12
N THR A 186 -0.85 19.03 3.98
CA THR A 186 0.22 18.05 3.99
C THR A 186 -0.19 17.04 5.06
N PRO A 187 -0.54 15.78 4.69
CA PRO A 187 -0.91 14.79 5.67
C PRO A 187 0.18 14.64 6.75
N PRO A 188 -0.17 14.60 8.03
CA PRO A 188 0.79 14.19 9.05
C PRO A 188 1.17 12.72 8.85
N ASP A 189 2.41 12.37 9.16
CA ASP A 189 2.92 11.01 8.94
C ASP A 189 2.30 9.98 9.89
N GLY A 190 1.67 10.43 11.00
CA GLY A 190 1.26 9.50 12.05
C GLY A 190 2.50 8.84 12.66
N ASP A 191 2.36 7.58 13.05
CA ASP A 191 3.48 6.74 13.47
C ASP A 191 3.97 5.86 12.30
N ASP A 192 3.03 5.30 11.51
CA ASP A 192 3.31 4.26 10.51
C ASP A 192 2.59 4.49 9.15
N LEU A 193 2.00 5.66 8.91
CA LEU A 193 1.18 5.93 7.74
C LEU A 193 2.01 6.24 6.48
N VAL A 194 1.50 5.75 5.36
CA VAL A 194 2.04 6.00 4.02
C VAL A 194 1.00 6.79 3.22
N TRP A 195 1.37 7.98 2.74
CA TRP A 195 0.45 8.88 2.06
C TRP A 195 0.89 9.19 0.63
N SER A 196 0.01 9.08 -0.34
CA SER A 196 0.16 9.69 -1.64
C SER A 196 -0.66 11.00 -1.70
N PRO A 197 -0.11 12.04 -2.34
CA PRO A 197 1.15 12.16 -3.09
C PRO A 197 2.32 12.70 -2.23
N THR A 198 2.49 12.24 -0.99
CA THR A 198 3.44 12.81 -0.03
C THR A 198 4.71 11.96 0.15
N ASN A 199 4.59 10.80 0.82
CA ASN A 199 5.72 9.95 1.18
C ASN A 199 5.63 8.52 0.62
N SER A 200 4.59 8.17 -0.16
CA SER A 200 4.34 6.80 -0.60
C SER A 200 5.51 6.21 -1.40
N GLU A 201 5.94 6.83 -2.49
CA GLU A 201 7.06 6.34 -3.29
C GLU A 201 8.32 6.13 -2.44
N SER A 202 8.69 7.13 -1.63
CA SER A 202 9.88 7.03 -0.78
C SER A 202 9.79 5.96 0.30
N SER A 203 8.60 5.77 0.89
CA SER A 203 8.36 4.76 1.92
C SER A 203 8.41 3.34 1.35
N LEU A 204 7.75 3.09 0.21
CA LEU A 204 7.77 1.80 -0.45
C LEU A 204 9.18 1.45 -0.96
N LEU A 205 9.88 2.40 -1.58
CA LEU A 205 11.28 2.23 -1.96
C LEU A 205 12.17 1.95 -0.76
N ALA A 206 11.91 2.56 0.41
CA ALA A 206 12.68 2.29 1.61
C ALA A 206 12.48 0.84 2.11
N ILE A 207 11.25 0.30 2.08
CA ILE A 207 10.98 -1.10 2.42
C ILE A 207 11.75 -2.04 1.49
N ILE A 208 11.63 -1.83 0.17
CA ILE A 208 12.26 -2.68 -0.84
C ILE A 208 13.79 -2.63 -0.75
N ASN A 209 14.37 -1.42 -0.68
CA ASN A 209 15.81 -1.24 -0.66
C ASN A 209 16.49 -1.69 0.64
N ASN A 210 15.76 -1.73 1.76
CA ASN A 210 16.30 -2.19 3.05
C ASN A 210 16.12 -3.69 3.28
N ALA A 211 15.37 -4.39 2.46
CA ALA A 211 15.21 -5.84 2.55
C ALA A 211 16.56 -6.57 2.42
N GLN A 212 16.80 -7.54 3.29
CA GLN A 212 18.07 -8.27 3.35
C GLN A 212 17.95 -9.74 2.97
N THR A 213 16.79 -10.33 3.17
CA THR A 213 16.57 -11.78 2.98
C THR A 213 15.46 -12.11 2.01
N SER A 214 14.32 -11.43 2.14
CA SER A 214 13.13 -11.75 1.33
C SER A 214 12.24 -10.53 1.10
N LEU A 215 11.58 -10.54 -0.05
CA LEU A 215 10.47 -9.65 -0.42
C LEU A 215 9.36 -10.53 -1.01
N LEU A 216 8.16 -10.39 -0.48
CA LEU A 216 6.95 -10.97 -1.06
C LEU A 216 5.98 -9.81 -1.35
N VAL A 217 5.53 -9.72 -2.59
CA VAL A 217 4.79 -8.56 -3.12
C VAL A 217 3.52 -9.02 -3.80
N GLU A 218 2.41 -8.42 -3.46
CA GLU A 218 1.18 -8.40 -4.24
C GLU A 218 0.85 -6.95 -4.61
N ASN A 219 0.61 -6.70 -5.88
CA ASN A 219 0.15 -5.41 -6.36
C ASN A 219 -0.70 -5.60 -7.63
N GLU A 220 -1.61 -4.67 -7.89
CA GLU A 220 -2.46 -4.70 -9.08
C GLU A 220 -1.73 -4.11 -10.29
N GLU A 221 -0.83 -3.13 -10.08
CA GLU A 221 -0.08 -2.44 -11.13
C GLU A 221 1.44 -2.61 -10.94
N MET A 222 2.23 -2.58 -12.02
CA MET A 222 3.70 -2.70 -11.98
C MET A 222 4.37 -1.77 -13.02
N SER A 223 3.94 -0.51 -13.09
CA SER A 223 4.43 0.44 -14.11
C SER A 223 5.36 1.53 -13.57
N ASP A 224 5.55 1.62 -12.25
CA ASP A 224 6.51 2.58 -11.68
C ASP A 224 7.94 2.09 -11.82
N SER A 225 8.74 2.79 -12.65
CA SER A 225 10.10 2.37 -12.98
C SER A 225 11.06 2.36 -11.79
N ALA A 226 10.85 3.21 -10.79
CA ALA A 226 11.70 3.22 -9.60
C ALA A 226 11.45 2.01 -8.72
N ILE A 227 10.19 1.58 -8.60
CA ILE A 227 9.81 0.35 -7.89
C ILE A 227 10.34 -0.88 -8.63
N VAL A 228 10.15 -0.97 -9.95
CA VAL A 228 10.67 -2.08 -10.77
C VAL A 228 12.20 -2.19 -10.61
N GLU A 229 12.94 -1.09 -10.78
CA GLU A 229 14.40 -1.06 -10.61
C GLU A 229 14.81 -1.47 -9.18
N ALA A 230 14.06 -1.06 -8.15
CA ALA A 230 14.36 -1.44 -6.76
C ALA A 230 14.17 -2.94 -6.52
N LEU A 231 13.11 -3.56 -7.04
CA LEU A 231 12.86 -5.00 -6.96
C LEU A 231 13.94 -5.80 -7.69
N GLU A 232 14.31 -5.37 -8.90
CA GLU A 232 15.42 -5.97 -9.64
C GLU A 232 16.74 -5.91 -8.87
N ASN A 233 17.06 -4.73 -8.32
CA ASN A 233 18.29 -4.53 -7.57
C ASN A 233 18.31 -5.39 -6.30
N ALA A 234 17.19 -5.53 -5.61
CA ALA A 234 17.07 -6.44 -4.46
C ALA A 234 17.40 -7.89 -4.86
N ALA A 235 16.79 -8.39 -5.96
CA ALA A 235 17.05 -9.74 -6.47
C ALA A 235 18.52 -9.93 -6.88
N LYS A 236 19.09 -9.00 -7.66
CA LYS A 236 20.49 -8.99 -8.08
C LYS A 236 21.47 -8.96 -6.89
N ASN A 237 21.07 -8.40 -5.77
CA ASN A 237 21.83 -8.36 -4.51
C ASN A 237 21.62 -9.59 -3.61
N GLY A 238 20.83 -10.57 -4.05
CA GLY A 238 20.66 -11.85 -3.37
C GLY A 238 19.47 -11.92 -2.40
N VAL A 239 18.58 -10.92 -2.41
CA VAL A 239 17.28 -10.98 -1.72
C VAL A 239 16.37 -11.92 -2.52
N SER A 240 15.65 -12.82 -1.82
CA SER A 240 14.63 -13.65 -2.46
C SER A 240 13.40 -12.81 -2.74
N VAL A 241 13.22 -12.35 -3.98
CA VAL A 241 12.08 -11.52 -4.38
C VAL A 241 11.04 -12.38 -5.06
N THR A 242 9.80 -12.27 -4.60
CA THR A 242 8.61 -12.97 -5.12
C THR A 242 7.50 -11.96 -5.38
N VAL A 243 6.88 -12.03 -6.56
CA VAL A 243 5.78 -11.15 -6.99
C VAL A 243 4.59 -12.00 -7.41
N VAL A 244 3.39 -11.63 -6.96
CA VAL A 244 2.12 -12.24 -7.38
C VAL A 244 1.21 -11.15 -7.93
N MET A 245 0.70 -11.34 -9.14
CA MET A 245 -0.16 -10.36 -9.81
C MET A 245 -1.23 -11.05 -10.65
N THR A 246 -2.26 -10.31 -11.01
CA THR A 246 -3.12 -10.68 -12.15
C THR A 246 -2.44 -10.26 -13.45
N ASN A 247 -2.42 -11.16 -14.43
CA ASN A 247 -1.99 -10.83 -15.78
C ASN A 247 -3.22 -10.44 -16.60
N ASP A 248 -3.49 -9.14 -16.67
CA ASP A 248 -4.56 -8.56 -17.46
C ASP A 248 -4.02 -8.23 -18.86
N ASP A 249 -4.46 -8.99 -19.85
CA ASP A 249 -4.12 -8.80 -21.28
C ASP A 249 -2.62 -8.54 -21.58
N ASN A 250 -1.73 -9.01 -20.73
CA ASN A 250 -0.26 -8.78 -20.77
C ASN A 250 0.15 -7.30 -20.64
N GLU A 251 -0.62 -6.50 -19.91
CA GLU A 251 -0.33 -5.08 -19.72
C GLU A 251 1.08 -4.84 -19.16
N TYR A 252 1.53 -5.68 -18.19
CA TYR A 252 2.84 -5.57 -17.54
C TYR A 252 3.85 -6.64 -18.00
N ALA A 253 3.67 -7.23 -19.19
CA ALA A 253 4.54 -8.30 -19.67
C ALA A 253 6.02 -7.87 -19.77
N SER A 254 6.29 -6.63 -20.18
CA SER A 254 7.65 -6.09 -20.26
C SER A 254 8.32 -6.00 -18.89
N GLU A 255 7.60 -5.52 -17.89
CA GLU A 255 8.07 -5.40 -16.52
C GLU A 255 8.26 -6.78 -15.88
N PHE A 256 7.39 -7.74 -16.20
CA PHE A 256 7.55 -9.13 -15.76
C PHE A 256 8.79 -9.78 -16.35
N ASP A 257 9.08 -9.55 -17.63
CA ASP A 257 10.30 -10.06 -18.30
C ASP A 257 11.56 -9.45 -17.67
N GLU A 258 11.58 -8.12 -17.44
CA GLU A 258 12.69 -7.41 -16.79
C GLU A 258 12.95 -7.95 -15.38
N LEU A 259 11.89 -8.11 -14.58
CA LEU A 259 11.97 -8.64 -13.22
C LEU A 259 12.44 -10.11 -13.22
N ALA A 260 11.90 -10.95 -14.12
CA ALA A 260 12.30 -12.35 -14.24
C ALA A 260 13.78 -12.50 -14.66
N ASP A 261 14.26 -11.69 -15.61
CA ASP A 261 15.67 -11.63 -16.01
C ASP A 261 16.60 -11.21 -14.85
N ALA A 262 16.10 -10.40 -13.93
CA ALA A 262 16.83 -10.02 -12.72
C ALA A 262 16.84 -11.12 -11.64
N GLY A 263 16.04 -12.18 -11.80
CA GLY A 263 15.94 -13.29 -10.85
C GLY A 263 14.77 -13.20 -9.86
N VAL A 264 13.78 -12.33 -10.12
CA VAL A 264 12.53 -12.27 -9.36
C VAL A 264 11.66 -13.47 -9.71
N ASN A 265 11.06 -14.11 -8.70
CA ASN A 265 10.08 -15.17 -8.90
C ASN A 265 8.69 -14.56 -9.10
N ILE A 266 8.08 -14.77 -10.27
CA ILE A 266 6.78 -14.20 -10.58
C ILE A 266 5.76 -15.30 -10.78
N SER A 267 4.58 -15.13 -10.18
CA SER A 267 3.40 -15.97 -10.41
C SER A 267 2.22 -15.11 -10.78
N THR A 268 1.46 -15.52 -11.81
CA THR A 268 0.34 -14.73 -12.31
C THR A 268 -0.96 -15.52 -12.32
N TYR A 269 -2.06 -14.78 -12.15
CA TYR A 269 -3.41 -15.27 -12.37
C TYR A 269 -3.98 -14.64 -13.65
N PRO A 270 -4.75 -15.37 -14.45
CA PRO A 270 -5.42 -14.77 -15.61
C PRO A 270 -6.60 -13.89 -15.16
N ASP A 271 -6.82 -12.77 -15.84
CA ASP A 271 -8.03 -11.99 -15.63
C ASP A 271 -9.25 -12.70 -16.25
N ASN A 272 -10.03 -13.34 -15.42
CA ASN A 272 -11.31 -13.95 -15.78
C ASN A 272 -12.19 -14.15 -14.55
N SER A 273 -13.48 -14.37 -14.77
CA SER A 273 -14.50 -14.46 -13.72
C SER A 273 -14.38 -15.65 -12.75
N THR A 274 -13.43 -16.56 -12.95
CA THR A 274 -13.25 -17.78 -12.13
C THR A 274 -11.90 -17.89 -11.45
N SER A 275 -10.96 -17.04 -11.83
CA SER A 275 -9.63 -16.94 -11.22
C SER A 275 -9.63 -15.94 -10.07
N LEU A 276 -8.67 -16.09 -9.16
CA LEU A 276 -8.39 -15.07 -8.18
C LEU A 276 -7.83 -13.83 -8.90
N TYR A 277 -8.41 -12.68 -8.65
CA TYR A 277 -7.88 -11.39 -9.11
C TYR A 277 -7.06 -10.75 -7.99
N ILE A 278 -5.79 -10.49 -8.22
CA ILE A 278 -4.91 -9.84 -7.26
C ILE A 278 -5.12 -8.32 -7.37
N HIS A 279 -5.96 -7.78 -6.51
CA HIS A 279 -6.21 -6.35 -6.36
C HIS A 279 -5.46 -5.77 -5.15
N ALA A 280 -4.90 -6.63 -4.32
CA ALA A 280 -4.13 -6.26 -3.14
C ALA A 280 -2.95 -5.34 -3.49
N LYS A 281 -2.55 -4.51 -2.54
CA LYS A 281 -1.32 -3.71 -2.54
C LYS A 281 -0.64 -3.96 -1.21
N ALA A 282 0.26 -4.94 -1.20
CA ALA A 282 0.92 -5.42 0.01
C ALA A 282 2.38 -5.82 -0.26
N ILE A 283 3.24 -5.57 0.71
CA ILE A 283 4.63 -5.99 0.74
C ILE A 283 4.90 -6.66 2.08
N VAL A 284 5.58 -7.80 2.08
CA VAL A 284 6.20 -8.38 3.27
C VAL A 284 7.70 -8.47 3.02
N ALA A 285 8.50 -7.80 3.86
CA ALA A 285 9.94 -7.82 3.80
C ALA A 285 10.53 -8.57 5.00
N ASP A 286 11.57 -9.36 4.76
CA ASP A 286 12.42 -10.02 5.77
C ASP A 286 11.64 -10.89 6.78
N TYR A 287 10.57 -11.54 6.34
CA TYR A 287 9.73 -12.38 7.20
C TYR A 287 10.55 -13.36 8.05
N GLY A 288 10.18 -13.49 9.32
CA GLY A 288 10.83 -14.38 10.29
C GLY A 288 12.15 -13.87 10.85
N THR A 289 12.56 -12.64 10.50
CA THR A 289 13.75 -11.98 11.05
C THR A 289 13.36 -10.86 12.02
N SER A 290 14.36 -10.28 12.70
CA SER A 290 14.16 -9.10 13.55
C SER A 290 13.88 -7.81 12.76
N ASN A 291 14.09 -7.83 11.43
CA ASN A 291 13.93 -6.68 10.55
C ASN A 291 12.64 -6.77 9.72
N GLN A 292 11.79 -7.76 10.02
CA GLN A 292 10.55 -7.93 9.28
C GLN A 292 9.65 -6.69 9.37
N VAL A 293 9.09 -6.30 8.23
CA VAL A 293 8.12 -5.21 8.09
C VAL A 293 7.14 -5.57 6.99
N ALA A 294 5.89 -5.12 7.12
CA ALA A 294 4.92 -5.20 6.03
C ALA A 294 4.34 -3.83 5.70
N PHE A 295 3.84 -3.72 4.50
CA PHE A 295 3.00 -2.63 4.01
C PHE A 295 1.68 -3.21 3.54
N VAL A 296 0.58 -2.48 3.78
CA VAL A 296 -0.75 -2.73 3.22
C VAL A 296 -1.46 -1.40 3.03
N GLY A 297 -2.03 -1.16 1.84
CA GLY A 297 -2.68 0.12 1.55
C GLY A 297 -3.37 0.16 0.20
N SER A 298 -3.66 1.37 -0.26
CA SER A 298 -4.33 1.57 -1.56
C SER A 298 -3.36 1.82 -2.72
N GLU A 299 -2.06 1.97 -2.44
CA GLU A 299 -1.04 2.40 -3.38
C GLU A 299 -0.68 1.33 -4.40
N ASN A 300 -1.04 1.55 -5.65
CA ASN A 300 -0.54 0.81 -6.79
C ASN A 300 0.91 1.19 -7.14
N PHE A 301 1.64 0.29 -7.77
CA PHE A 301 3.00 0.58 -8.26
C PHE A 301 2.95 1.28 -9.62
N SER A 302 2.31 2.45 -9.62
CA SER A 302 2.25 3.37 -10.76
C SER A 302 2.58 4.80 -10.34
N SER A 303 3.10 5.58 -11.26
CA SER A 303 3.45 6.99 -10.98
C SER A 303 2.23 7.82 -10.60
N ALA A 304 1.05 7.53 -11.14
CA ALA A 304 -0.19 8.20 -10.76
C ALA A 304 -0.53 7.91 -9.29
N SER A 305 -0.55 6.64 -8.90
CA SER A 305 -0.84 6.22 -7.55
C SER A 305 0.17 6.77 -6.54
N LEU A 306 1.46 6.68 -6.83
CA LEU A 306 2.51 7.04 -5.88
C LEU A 306 2.74 8.56 -5.75
N THR A 307 2.36 9.37 -6.76
CA THR A 307 2.77 10.80 -6.79
C THR A 307 1.65 11.80 -7.07
N LYS A 308 0.43 11.34 -7.41
CA LYS A 308 -0.64 12.25 -7.86
C LYS A 308 -2.01 11.97 -7.25
N ASN A 309 -2.31 10.71 -6.93
CA ASN A 309 -3.56 10.33 -6.27
C ASN A 309 -3.55 10.71 -4.79
N ARG A 310 -4.75 10.76 -4.19
CA ARG A 310 -4.90 10.67 -2.74
C ARG A 310 -5.03 9.20 -2.35
N GLU A 311 -4.01 8.68 -1.66
CA GLU A 311 -3.93 7.29 -1.22
C GLU A 311 -3.52 7.21 0.25
N LEU A 312 -3.78 6.08 0.88
CA LEU A 312 -3.31 5.79 2.24
C LEU A 312 -2.97 4.31 2.40
N GLY A 313 -1.80 4.07 2.96
CA GLY A 313 -1.33 2.78 3.42
C GLY A 313 -0.76 2.85 4.82
N LEU A 314 -0.46 1.67 5.34
CA LEU A 314 0.12 1.43 6.66
C LEU A 314 1.37 0.58 6.53
N THR A 315 2.45 0.97 7.19
CA THR A 315 3.56 0.08 7.47
C THR A 315 3.39 -0.55 8.85
N THR A 316 3.82 -1.80 9.03
CA THR A 316 3.65 -2.46 10.33
C THR A 316 4.76 -3.46 10.62
N THR A 317 5.13 -3.55 11.90
CA THR A 317 5.97 -4.62 12.45
C THR A 317 5.16 -5.63 13.27
N ASN A 318 3.83 -5.53 13.26
CA ASN A 318 2.94 -6.45 13.98
C ASN A 318 3.06 -7.87 13.40
N THR A 319 3.56 -8.78 14.21
CA THR A 319 3.83 -10.16 13.80
C THR A 319 2.59 -10.89 13.31
N SER A 320 1.40 -10.61 13.85
CA SER A 320 0.16 -11.28 13.43
C SER A 320 -0.26 -10.83 12.04
N ILE A 321 -0.17 -9.52 11.73
CA ILE A 321 -0.45 -9.00 10.39
C ILE A 321 0.58 -9.56 9.40
N ILE A 322 1.88 -9.43 9.70
CA ILE A 322 2.95 -9.92 8.83
C ILE A 322 2.79 -11.41 8.54
N SER A 323 2.50 -12.23 9.56
CA SER A 323 2.30 -13.68 9.38
C SER A 323 1.03 -13.99 8.57
N GLY A 324 -0.03 -13.21 8.73
CA GLY A 324 -1.25 -13.35 7.94
C GLY A 324 -1.01 -13.05 6.46
N LEU A 325 -0.37 -11.92 6.16
CA LEU A 325 0.02 -11.54 4.80
C LEU A 325 0.94 -12.58 4.18
N GLU A 326 2.05 -12.93 4.85
CA GLU A 326 3.02 -13.91 4.36
C GLU A 326 2.37 -15.26 4.03
N THR A 327 1.51 -15.77 4.92
CA THR A 327 0.82 -17.05 4.72
C THR A 327 -0.08 -17.00 3.50
N THR A 328 -0.85 -15.93 3.35
CA THR A 328 -1.82 -15.79 2.26
C THR A 328 -1.11 -15.56 0.93
N MET A 329 -0.22 -14.59 0.85
CA MET A 329 0.49 -14.25 -0.37
C MET A 329 1.40 -15.38 -0.86
N SER A 330 2.03 -16.16 0.06
CA SER A 330 2.77 -17.38 -0.30
C SER A 330 1.85 -18.48 -0.85
N SER A 331 0.62 -18.59 -0.34
CA SER A 331 -0.39 -19.48 -0.89
C SER A 331 -0.83 -19.05 -2.30
N ASP A 332 -1.02 -17.75 -2.48
CA ASP A 332 -1.40 -17.16 -3.77
C ASP A 332 -0.27 -17.33 -4.79
N TYR A 333 0.99 -17.14 -4.40
CA TYR A 333 2.12 -17.46 -5.26
C TYR A 333 2.11 -18.91 -5.74
N SER A 334 1.82 -19.83 -4.81
CA SER A 334 1.79 -21.27 -5.12
C SER A 334 0.59 -21.67 -5.96
N GLY A 335 -0.51 -20.91 -5.90
CA GLY A 335 -1.76 -21.16 -6.63
C GLY A 335 -1.78 -20.59 -8.05
N GLY A 336 -0.94 -19.61 -8.34
CA GLY A 336 -0.83 -18.98 -9.65
C GLY A 336 0.02 -19.79 -10.62
N THR A 337 0.24 -19.23 -11.82
CA THR A 337 1.08 -19.80 -12.86
C THR A 337 2.41 -19.06 -12.89
N PRO A 338 3.57 -19.77 -12.79
CA PRO A 338 4.86 -19.13 -12.94
C PRO A 338 4.97 -18.38 -14.27
N TRP A 339 5.44 -17.14 -14.22
CA TRP A 339 5.72 -16.36 -15.44
C TRP A 339 6.85 -17.00 -16.22
N SER A 340 6.67 -17.14 -17.50
CA SER A 340 7.69 -17.59 -18.46
C SER A 340 7.52 -16.82 -19.76
N GLU A 341 8.61 -16.31 -20.29
CA GLU A 341 8.68 -15.67 -21.62
C GLU A 341 8.03 -16.52 -22.73
#